data_cee9f0a6f0b4e82519824763d73816ca
#
_entry.id   cee9f0a6f0b4e82519824763d73816ca
#
_cell.length_a   1.000
_cell.length_b   1.000
_cell.length_c   1.000
_cell.angle_alpha   90.00
_cell.angle_beta   90.00
_cell.angle_gamma   90.00
#
_symmetry.space_group_name_H-M   'P 1'
#
loop_
_entity.id
_entity.type
_entity.pdbx_description
1 polymer ?
#
loop_
_entity_poly.entity_id
_entity_poly.type
_entity_poly.pdbx_seq_one_letter_code
_entity_poly.pdbx_strand_id
1 'polypeptide(L)'
;MSRLAKRPIPVPAKTEVQISGTSISVKGPKGTLTRVASPFVSVAVGPEGVQVTKKGASREAQATVGTYASHIRNMIEGVNAGFTKKLLIEGVGFKWDVQGKTLNLSLGFSHPVKMDIPEGLTVVVEKGALAIAGFDKEVVGQFAANVRALKKPEPYKGKGIRYEGEVIRRKQGKKAA
;
A
#
# COMPACT_ATOMS: atom_id res chain seq x y z
N MET A 1 -10.55 3.73 23.10
CA MET A 1 -11.23 3.08 21.95
C MET A 1 -10.96 3.90 20.70
N SER A 2 -10.57 3.28 19.58
CA SER A 2 -10.28 3.99 18.32
C SER A 2 -11.54 4.69 17.79
N ARG A 3 -11.41 5.96 17.35
CA ARG A 3 -12.52 6.70 16.76
C ARG A 3 -13.04 6.03 15.47
N LEU A 4 -12.14 5.37 14.73
CA LEU A 4 -12.46 4.67 13.47
C LEU A 4 -13.35 3.45 13.67
N ALA A 5 -13.26 2.78 14.81
CA ALA A 5 -14.04 1.58 15.12
C ALA A 5 -15.39 1.89 15.78
N LYS A 6 -15.64 3.15 16.17
CA LYS A 6 -16.92 3.55 16.78
C LYS A 6 -18.07 3.67 15.77
N ARG A 7 -17.75 3.94 14.51
CA ARG A 7 -18.74 4.08 13.43
C ARG A 7 -18.73 2.84 12.56
N PRO A 8 -19.90 2.32 12.17
CA PRO A 8 -19.95 1.25 11.18
C PRO A 8 -19.29 1.70 9.88
N ILE A 9 -18.63 0.78 9.22
CA ILE A 9 -17.95 1.03 7.95
C ILE A 9 -18.97 0.79 6.84
N PRO A 10 -19.35 1.83 6.07
CA PRO A 10 -20.35 1.67 5.02
C PRO A 10 -19.83 0.74 3.93
N VAL A 11 -20.69 -0.15 3.44
CA VAL A 11 -20.41 -1.06 2.33
C VAL A 11 -21.09 -0.51 1.09
N PRO A 12 -20.36 -0.14 0.03
CA PRO A 12 -20.94 0.33 -1.23
C PRO A 12 -21.77 -0.76 -1.92
N ALA A 13 -22.76 -0.37 -2.72
CA ALA A 13 -23.72 -1.27 -3.38
C ALA A 13 -23.07 -2.35 -4.28
N LYS A 14 -21.84 -2.14 -4.75
CA LYS A 14 -21.11 -3.10 -5.61
C LYS A 14 -20.10 -3.97 -4.82
N THR A 15 -20.21 -3.99 -3.49
CA THR A 15 -19.25 -4.70 -2.62
C THR A 15 -19.98 -5.66 -1.72
N GLU A 16 -19.51 -6.88 -1.67
CA GLU A 16 -20.02 -7.92 -0.78
C GLU A 16 -18.97 -8.23 0.30
N VAL A 17 -19.39 -8.25 1.55
CA VAL A 17 -18.52 -8.61 2.68
C VAL A 17 -19.05 -9.88 3.31
N GLN A 18 -18.26 -10.93 3.30
CA GLN A 18 -18.57 -12.23 3.88
C GLN A 18 -17.63 -12.52 5.04
N ILE A 19 -18.17 -13.08 6.10
CA ILE A 19 -17.41 -13.50 7.29
C ILE A 19 -17.63 -15.00 7.47
N SER A 20 -16.55 -15.76 7.36
CA SER A 20 -16.56 -17.22 7.57
C SER A 20 -15.62 -17.55 8.73
N GLY A 21 -16.17 -17.71 9.93
CA GLY A 21 -15.39 -17.94 11.14
C GLY A 21 -14.44 -16.77 11.44
N THR A 22 -13.13 -17.00 11.26
CA THR A 22 -12.09 -15.98 11.43
C THR A 22 -11.68 -15.30 10.12
N SER A 23 -12.18 -15.77 8.98
CA SER A 23 -11.82 -15.21 7.68
C SER A 23 -12.82 -14.13 7.26
N ILE A 24 -12.30 -12.96 6.88
CA ILE A 24 -13.05 -11.83 6.32
C ILE A 24 -12.74 -11.78 4.84
N SER A 25 -13.74 -11.92 3.99
CA SER A 25 -13.63 -11.80 2.55
C SER A 25 -14.41 -10.59 2.06
N VAL A 26 -13.78 -9.75 1.25
CA VAL A 26 -14.39 -8.57 0.64
C VAL A 26 -14.28 -8.72 -0.88
N LYS A 27 -15.43 -8.85 -1.54
CA LYS A 27 -15.53 -8.99 -3.00
C LYS A 27 -16.08 -7.70 -3.60
N GLY A 28 -15.44 -7.22 -4.66
CA GLY A 28 -15.87 -6.03 -5.39
C GLY A 28 -15.52 -6.10 -6.88
N PRO A 29 -15.73 -5.02 -7.63
CA PRO A 29 -15.55 -5.00 -9.09
C PRO A 29 -14.10 -5.22 -9.54
N LYS A 30 -13.10 -4.90 -8.71
CA LYS A 30 -11.67 -5.07 -9.08
C LYS A 30 -11.06 -6.38 -8.59
N GLY A 31 -11.73 -7.12 -7.71
CA GLY A 31 -11.22 -8.39 -7.19
C GLY A 31 -11.79 -8.75 -5.84
N THR A 32 -11.18 -9.77 -5.24
CA THR A 32 -11.55 -10.27 -3.91
C THR A 32 -10.31 -10.22 -3.01
N LEU A 33 -10.47 -9.67 -1.82
CA LEU A 33 -9.46 -9.66 -0.77
C LEU A 33 -9.94 -10.51 0.40
N THR A 34 -9.04 -11.33 0.93
CA THR A 34 -9.33 -12.16 2.10
C THR A 34 -8.30 -11.88 3.20
N ARG A 35 -8.77 -11.77 4.44
CA ARG A 35 -7.92 -11.55 5.60
C ARG A 35 -8.42 -12.35 6.79
N VAL A 36 -7.48 -12.91 7.55
CA VAL A 36 -7.81 -13.61 8.80
C VAL A 36 -7.91 -12.60 9.93
N ALA A 37 -9.04 -12.64 10.67
CA ALA A 37 -9.25 -11.80 11.84
C ALA A 37 -8.45 -12.33 13.04
N SER A 38 -7.93 -11.41 13.85
CA SER A 38 -7.33 -11.77 15.14
C SER A 38 -8.38 -12.32 16.10
N PRO A 39 -8.03 -13.27 16.98
CA PRO A 39 -8.95 -13.81 18.00
C PRO A 39 -9.48 -12.74 18.98
N PHE A 40 -8.82 -11.59 19.06
CA PHE A 40 -9.21 -10.46 19.93
C PHE A 40 -10.26 -9.52 19.32
N VAL A 41 -10.70 -9.79 18.08
CA VAL A 41 -11.63 -8.91 17.36
C VAL A 41 -12.82 -9.72 16.88
N SER A 42 -14.02 -9.16 17.06
CA SER A 42 -15.25 -9.66 16.46
C SER A 42 -15.71 -8.70 15.37
N VAL A 43 -16.03 -9.24 14.20
CA VAL A 43 -16.52 -8.49 13.05
C VAL A 43 -17.95 -8.96 12.74
N ALA A 44 -18.86 -8.02 12.57
CA ALA A 44 -20.25 -8.30 12.23
C ALA A 44 -20.67 -7.43 11.04
N VAL A 45 -21.48 -7.98 10.13
CA VAL A 45 -22.11 -7.25 9.04
C VAL A 45 -23.53 -6.93 9.46
N GLY A 46 -23.86 -5.64 9.50
CA GLY A 46 -25.19 -5.14 9.82
C GLY A 46 -25.76 -4.29 8.69
N PRO A 47 -27.00 -3.80 8.84
CA PRO A 47 -27.67 -2.98 7.83
C PRO A 47 -26.97 -1.64 7.56
N GLU A 48 -26.28 -1.08 8.55
CA GLU A 48 -25.51 0.17 8.43
C GLU A 48 -24.07 -0.04 7.93
N GLY A 49 -23.64 -1.30 7.74
CA GLY A 49 -22.29 -1.66 7.30
C GLY A 49 -21.56 -2.62 8.22
N VAL A 50 -20.26 -2.69 8.10
CA VAL A 50 -19.40 -3.59 8.90
C VAL A 50 -19.03 -2.93 10.22
N GLN A 51 -19.32 -3.62 11.30
CA GLN A 51 -18.96 -3.20 12.65
C GLN A 51 -17.85 -4.09 13.21
N VAL A 52 -16.84 -3.45 13.79
CA VAL A 52 -15.68 -4.12 14.38
C VAL A 52 -15.69 -3.86 15.90
N THR A 53 -15.80 -4.94 16.68
CA THR A 53 -15.86 -4.85 18.13
C THR A 53 -14.71 -5.63 18.76
N LYS A 54 -14.34 -5.27 19.99
CA LYS A 54 -13.34 -6.01 20.76
C LYS A 54 -13.92 -7.30 21.32
N LYS A 55 -13.15 -8.36 21.27
CA LYS A 55 -13.45 -9.61 21.95
C LYS A 55 -12.55 -9.73 23.19
N GLY A 56 -13.13 -9.53 24.38
CA GLY A 56 -12.38 -9.51 25.64
C GLY A 56 -11.98 -8.12 26.12
N ALA A 57 -11.37 -8.07 27.31
CA ALA A 57 -10.98 -6.84 28.02
C ALA A 57 -9.49 -6.51 27.91
N SER A 58 -8.71 -7.29 27.16
CA SER A 58 -7.26 -7.12 27.08
C SER A 58 -6.85 -5.80 26.38
N ARG A 59 -5.67 -5.29 26.72
CA ARG A 59 -5.07 -4.11 26.07
C ARG A 59 -4.82 -4.34 24.57
N GLU A 60 -4.46 -5.58 24.20
CA GLU A 60 -4.29 -6.01 22.82
C GLU A 60 -5.60 -5.97 22.03
N ALA A 61 -6.71 -6.44 22.62
CA ALA A 61 -8.03 -6.36 22.00
C ALA A 61 -8.42 -4.90 21.71
N GLN A 62 -8.06 -3.98 22.60
CA GLN A 62 -8.32 -2.57 22.39
C GLN A 62 -7.46 -1.95 21.27
N ALA A 63 -6.21 -2.37 21.14
CA ALA A 63 -5.30 -1.89 20.10
C ALA A 63 -5.68 -2.44 18.71
N THR A 64 -6.00 -3.74 18.63
CA THR A 64 -6.29 -4.43 17.36
C THR A 64 -7.60 -4.01 16.69
N VAL A 65 -8.61 -3.58 17.43
CA VAL A 65 -9.90 -3.12 16.87
C VAL A 65 -9.70 -2.00 15.84
N GLY A 66 -8.87 -0.99 16.15
CA GLY A 66 -8.59 0.11 15.23
C GLY A 66 -7.86 -0.34 13.97
N THR A 67 -6.93 -1.28 14.11
CA THR A 67 -6.18 -1.87 12.99
C THR A 67 -7.11 -2.61 12.04
N TYR A 68 -7.98 -3.50 12.56
CA TYR A 68 -8.92 -4.24 11.73
C TYR A 68 -9.99 -3.35 11.08
N ALA A 69 -10.47 -2.32 11.78
CA ALA A 69 -11.36 -1.33 11.16
C ALA A 69 -10.69 -0.64 9.97
N SER A 70 -9.40 -0.29 10.08
CA SER A 70 -8.63 0.29 8.99
C SER A 70 -8.38 -0.70 7.85
N HIS A 71 -8.07 -1.97 8.16
CA HIS A 71 -7.92 -3.01 7.14
C HIS A 71 -9.20 -3.23 6.34
N ILE A 72 -10.35 -3.40 7.01
CA ILE A 72 -11.64 -3.60 6.33
C ILE A 72 -11.97 -2.40 5.44
N ARG A 73 -11.77 -1.17 5.94
CA ARG A 73 -11.96 0.04 5.13
C ARG A 73 -11.06 0.04 3.90
N ASN A 74 -9.77 -0.26 4.06
CA ASN A 74 -8.83 -0.34 2.95
C ASN A 74 -9.21 -1.46 1.96
N MET A 75 -9.69 -2.61 2.43
CA MET A 75 -10.17 -3.68 1.56
C MET A 75 -11.38 -3.23 0.72
N ILE A 76 -12.38 -2.60 1.36
CA ILE A 76 -13.57 -2.06 0.67
C ILE A 76 -13.17 -1.00 -0.36
N GLU A 77 -12.30 -0.06 0.00
CA GLU A 77 -11.80 0.98 -0.91
C GLU A 77 -11.00 0.36 -2.07
N GLY A 78 -10.14 -0.60 -1.75
CA GLY A 78 -9.28 -1.25 -2.73
C GLY A 78 -10.03 -2.04 -3.79
N VAL A 79 -11.02 -2.84 -3.41
CA VAL A 79 -11.82 -3.62 -4.37
C VAL A 79 -12.74 -2.74 -5.24
N ASN A 80 -13.03 -1.50 -4.83
CA ASN A 80 -13.84 -0.55 -5.59
C ASN A 80 -12.97 0.39 -6.44
N ALA A 81 -12.17 1.23 -5.79
CA ALA A 81 -11.36 2.26 -6.44
C ALA A 81 -9.96 1.76 -6.82
N GLY A 82 -9.39 0.90 -5.99
CA GLY A 82 -7.97 0.53 -6.06
C GLY A 82 -7.07 1.60 -5.47
N PHE A 83 -5.78 1.28 -5.39
CA PHE A 83 -4.75 2.19 -4.90
C PHE A 83 -3.68 2.37 -5.95
N THR A 84 -3.13 3.58 -6.02
CA THR A 84 -2.01 3.90 -6.91
C THR A 84 -0.94 4.63 -6.12
N LYS A 85 0.32 4.23 -6.31
CA LYS A 85 1.50 4.94 -5.83
C LYS A 85 2.39 5.27 -7.01
N LYS A 86 2.83 6.54 -7.08
CA LYS A 86 3.76 6.99 -8.11
C LYS A 86 5.13 7.25 -7.50
N LEU A 87 6.16 6.76 -8.17
CA LEU A 87 7.56 6.98 -7.85
C LEU A 87 8.21 7.79 -8.98
N LEU A 88 9.09 8.68 -8.61
CA LEU A 88 9.91 9.48 -9.50
C LEU A 88 11.37 9.07 -9.35
N ILE A 89 12.10 9.05 -10.44
CA ILE A 89 13.53 8.77 -10.46
C ILE A 89 14.30 10.00 -10.94
N GLU A 90 15.32 10.38 -10.19
CA GLU A 90 16.23 11.48 -10.55
C GLU A 90 17.67 10.98 -10.49
N GLY A 91 18.41 11.15 -11.56
CA GLY A 91 19.82 10.79 -11.63
C GLY A 91 20.30 10.56 -13.06
N VAL A 92 21.56 10.87 -13.32
CA VAL A 92 22.17 10.65 -14.65
C VAL A 92 22.31 9.14 -14.88
N GLY A 93 21.75 8.64 -15.99
CA GLY A 93 21.80 7.23 -16.34
C GLY A 93 20.84 6.33 -15.55
N PHE A 94 20.03 6.88 -14.64
CA PHE A 94 19.00 6.10 -13.97
C PHE A 94 17.82 5.86 -14.89
N LYS A 95 17.42 4.60 -15.02
CA LYS A 95 16.30 4.17 -15.86
C LYS A 95 15.55 3.03 -15.21
N TRP A 96 14.29 2.91 -15.52
CA TRP A 96 13.48 1.73 -15.26
C TRP A 96 12.70 1.32 -16.50
N ASP A 97 12.48 0.03 -16.62
CA ASP A 97 11.73 -0.58 -17.71
C ASP A 97 10.93 -1.76 -17.16
N VAL A 98 9.72 -1.95 -17.66
CA VAL A 98 8.84 -3.04 -17.27
C VAL A 98 8.75 -4.02 -18.43
N GLN A 99 9.19 -5.25 -18.21
CA GLN A 99 9.15 -6.34 -19.17
C GLN A 99 8.28 -7.47 -18.61
N GLY A 100 7.04 -7.53 -19.06
CA GLY A 100 6.08 -8.52 -18.58
C GLY A 100 5.83 -8.40 -17.07
N LYS A 101 6.24 -9.40 -16.29
CA LYS A 101 6.11 -9.43 -14.82
C LYS A 101 7.37 -8.98 -14.08
N THR A 102 8.36 -8.44 -14.78
CA THR A 102 9.63 -8.05 -14.16
C THR A 102 9.90 -6.56 -14.38
N LEU A 103 10.25 -5.87 -13.31
CA LEU A 103 10.73 -4.48 -13.31
C LEU A 103 12.27 -4.50 -13.33
N ASN A 104 12.85 -3.97 -14.41
CA ASN A 104 14.28 -3.80 -14.57
C ASN A 104 14.68 -2.37 -14.19
N LEU A 105 15.70 -2.22 -13.35
CA LEU A 105 16.16 -0.93 -12.84
C LEU A 105 17.68 -0.79 -13.08
N SER A 106 18.06 0.30 -13.75
CA SER A 106 19.44 0.75 -13.85
C SER A 106 19.63 1.94 -12.90
N LEU A 107 20.31 1.74 -11.79
CA LEU A 107 20.42 2.71 -10.69
C LEU A 107 21.88 3.10 -10.38
N GLY A 108 22.77 2.92 -11.37
CA GLY A 108 24.19 3.19 -11.21
C GLY A 108 24.95 2.13 -10.39
N PHE A 109 24.41 0.93 -10.29
CA PHE A 109 25.11 -0.25 -9.79
C PHE A 109 25.88 -0.91 -10.96
N SER A 110 26.83 -1.79 -10.63
CA SER A 110 27.62 -2.55 -11.62
C SER A 110 26.76 -3.50 -12.47
N HIS A 111 25.56 -3.86 -12.00
CA HIS A 111 24.61 -4.72 -12.67
C HIS A 111 23.19 -4.13 -12.59
N PRO A 112 22.32 -4.38 -13.56
CA PRO A 112 20.92 -4.00 -13.47
C PRO A 112 20.22 -4.80 -12.37
N VAL A 113 19.35 -4.14 -11.61
CA VAL A 113 18.53 -4.79 -10.59
C VAL A 113 17.22 -5.24 -11.22
N LYS A 114 16.84 -6.49 -11.00
CA LYS A 114 15.56 -7.05 -11.44
C LYS A 114 14.68 -7.31 -10.24
N MET A 115 13.41 -6.92 -10.33
CA MET A 115 12.40 -7.18 -9.30
C MET A 115 11.16 -7.78 -9.95
N ASP A 116 10.70 -8.90 -9.42
CA ASP A 116 9.44 -9.50 -9.86
C ASP A 116 8.26 -8.71 -9.33
N ILE A 117 7.28 -8.47 -10.19
CA ILE A 117 6.05 -7.75 -9.85
C ILE A 117 5.08 -8.76 -9.25
N PRO A 118 4.65 -8.59 -7.97
CA PRO A 118 3.68 -9.46 -7.34
C PRO A 118 2.35 -9.53 -8.10
N GLU A 119 1.66 -10.65 -7.98
CA GLU A 119 0.32 -10.80 -8.57
C GLU A 119 -0.67 -9.78 -7.98
N GLY A 120 -1.57 -9.29 -8.81
CA GLY A 120 -2.53 -8.25 -8.42
C GLY A 120 -2.00 -6.81 -8.49
N LEU A 121 -0.74 -6.62 -8.90
CA LEU A 121 -0.17 -5.30 -9.21
C LEU A 121 -0.07 -5.07 -10.72
N THR A 122 -0.38 -3.84 -11.10
CA THR A 122 -0.10 -3.29 -12.44
C THR A 122 0.95 -2.20 -12.29
N VAL A 123 2.06 -2.35 -12.99
CA VAL A 123 3.18 -1.40 -12.95
C VAL A 123 3.37 -0.84 -14.35
N VAL A 124 3.31 0.49 -14.46
CA VAL A 124 3.42 1.20 -15.75
C VAL A 124 4.44 2.32 -15.61
N VAL A 125 5.27 2.50 -16.63
CA VAL A 125 6.20 3.63 -16.73
C VAL A 125 5.54 4.73 -17.55
N GLU A 126 5.30 5.88 -16.91
CA GLU A 126 4.68 7.06 -17.53
C GLU A 126 5.62 8.27 -17.43
N LYS A 127 6.11 8.80 -18.56
CA LYS A 127 6.90 10.04 -18.61
C LYS A 127 8.03 10.13 -17.54
N GLY A 128 8.71 9.01 -17.29
CA GLY A 128 9.77 8.95 -16.27
C GLY A 128 9.29 8.70 -14.83
N ALA A 129 7.98 8.60 -14.60
CA ALA A 129 7.39 8.14 -13.35
C ALA A 129 7.03 6.66 -13.44
N LEU A 130 7.14 5.95 -12.33
CA LEU A 130 6.67 4.58 -12.18
C LEU A 130 5.34 4.60 -11.42
N ALA A 131 4.25 4.29 -12.11
CA ALA A 131 2.92 4.15 -11.52
C ALA A 131 2.71 2.68 -11.11
N ILE A 132 2.45 2.44 -9.83
CA ILE A 132 2.17 1.12 -9.24
C ILE A 132 0.72 1.15 -8.78
N ALA A 133 -0.12 0.35 -9.42
CA ALA A 133 -1.55 0.26 -9.13
C ALA A 133 -1.93 -1.16 -8.71
N GLY A 134 -2.93 -1.28 -7.82
CA GLY A 134 -3.46 -2.55 -7.37
C GLY A 134 -4.67 -2.37 -6.46
N PHE A 135 -5.35 -3.45 -6.16
CA PHE A 135 -6.50 -3.44 -5.25
C PHE A 135 -6.10 -3.67 -3.78
N ASP A 136 -4.92 -4.23 -3.51
CA ASP A 136 -4.39 -4.39 -2.16
C ASP A 136 -3.43 -3.25 -1.80
N LYS A 137 -3.84 -2.41 -0.84
CA LYS A 137 -3.04 -1.27 -0.35
C LYS A 137 -1.69 -1.69 0.23
N GLU A 138 -1.65 -2.85 0.89
CA GLU A 138 -0.43 -3.33 1.55
C GLU A 138 0.59 -3.77 0.50
N VAL A 139 0.16 -4.55 -0.48
CA VAL A 139 1.04 -5.03 -1.57
C VAL A 139 1.55 -3.86 -2.41
N VAL A 140 0.67 -2.91 -2.79
CA VAL A 140 1.05 -1.67 -3.50
C VAL A 140 2.08 -0.87 -2.70
N GLY A 141 1.80 -0.67 -1.40
CA GLY A 141 2.68 0.10 -0.51
C GLY A 141 4.03 -0.57 -0.29
N GLN A 142 4.05 -1.87 -0.05
CA GLN A 142 5.27 -2.65 0.18
C GLN A 142 6.15 -2.69 -1.07
N PHE A 143 5.56 -2.95 -2.24
CA PHE A 143 6.32 -2.97 -3.49
C PHE A 143 6.94 -1.60 -3.80
N ALA A 144 6.16 -0.51 -3.66
CA ALA A 144 6.68 0.85 -3.83
C ALA A 144 7.81 1.18 -2.84
N ALA A 145 7.69 0.74 -1.58
CA ALA A 145 8.73 0.92 -0.57
C ALA A 145 10.00 0.13 -0.90
N ASN A 146 9.87 -1.11 -1.39
CA ASN A 146 10.99 -1.95 -1.80
C ASN A 146 11.73 -1.32 -2.99
N VAL A 147 11.02 -0.84 -4.01
CA VAL A 147 11.63 -0.13 -5.16
C VAL A 147 12.37 1.12 -4.68
N ARG A 148 11.75 1.94 -3.82
CA ARG A 148 12.41 3.14 -3.27
C ARG A 148 13.64 2.81 -2.42
N ALA A 149 13.61 1.72 -1.69
CA ALA A 149 14.72 1.29 -0.82
C ALA A 149 16.01 0.95 -1.59
N LEU A 150 15.90 0.53 -2.87
CA LEU A 150 17.06 0.22 -3.71
C LEU A 150 17.99 1.44 -3.90
N LYS A 151 17.41 2.63 -4.05
CA LYS A 151 18.18 3.86 -4.19
C LYS A 151 17.44 5.03 -3.57
N LYS A 152 17.55 5.17 -2.25
CA LYS A 152 16.96 6.29 -1.50
C LYS A 152 17.50 7.63 -2.01
N PRO A 153 16.71 8.70 -1.99
CA PRO A 153 17.17 10.00 -2.44
C PRO A 153 18.32 10.52 -1.58
N GLU A 154 19.33 11.01 -2.23
CA GLU A 154 20.53 11.58 -1.62
C GLU A 154 20.23 12.96 -1.03
N PRO A 155 20.78 13.30 0.15
CA PRO A 155 20.48 14.57 0.82
C PRO A 155 21.13 15.81 0.18
N TYR A 156 22.11 15.68 -0.72
CA TYR A 156 22.81 16.81 -1.31
C TYR A 156 22.20 17.23 -2.66
N LYS A 157 22.20 16.34 -3.64
CA LYS A 157 21.69 16.61 -5.00
C LYS A 157 20.26 16.08 -5.21
N GLY A 158 19.74 15.26 -4.29
CA GLY A 158 18.41 14.67 -4.35
C GLY A 158 18.29 13.51 -5.36
N LYS A 159 19.43 12.97 -5.86
CA LYS A 159 19.43 11.83 -6.79
C LYS A 159 18.93 10.57 -6.08
N GLY A 160 18.07 9.80 -6.74
CA GLY A 160 17.47 8.57 -6.22
C GLY A 160 16.01 8.44 -6.60
N ILE A 161 15.32 7.51 -5.95
CA ILE A 161 13.91 7.21 -6.13
C ILE A 161 13.13 7.83 -4.98
N ARG A 162 12.13 8.66 -5.29
CA ARG A 162 11.24 9.29 -4.32
C ARG A 162 9.78 9.06 -4.66
N TYR A 163 8.89 9.21 -3.70
CA TYR A 163 7.46 9.26 -3.97
C TYR A 163 7.08 10.57 -4.66
N GLU A 164 6.03 10.53 -5.47
CA GLU A 164 5.42 11.75 -5.98
C GLU A 164 4.94 12.63 -4.80
N GLY A 165 5.32 13.91 -4.80
CA GLY A 165 5.03 14.83 -3.71
C GLY A 165 5.96 14.73 -2.47
N GLU A 166 6.92 13.80 -2.45
CA GLU A 166 7.91 13.72 -1.38
C GLU A 166 8.91 14.88 -1.49
N VAL A 167 8.95 15.73 -0.47
CA VAL A 167 9.92 16.82 -0.37
C VAL A 167 11.20 16.31 0.26
N ILE A 168 12.30 16.34 -0.50
CA ILE A 168 13.61 15.94 0.00
C ILE A 168 14.30 17.14 0.65
N ARG A 169 14.58 17.04 1.96
CA ARG A 169 15.34 18.05 2.66
C ARG A 169 16.81 18.01 2.22
N ARG A 170 17.20 18.95 1.37
CA ARG A 170 18.58 19.05 0.86
C ARG A 170 19.47 19.73 1.88
N LYS A 171 20.66 19.19 2.08
CA LYS A 171 21.75 19.79 2.87
C LYS A 171 22.61 20.64 1.95
N GLN A 172 23.12 21.76 2.48
CA GLN A 172 24.16 22.52 1.79
C GLN A 172 25.47 21.73 1.86
N GLY A 173 26.12 21.56 0.71
CA GLY A 173 27.48 21.01 0.66
C GLY A 173 28.48 21.95 1.34
N LYS A 174 29.75 21.54 1.46
CA LYS A 174 30.84 22.43 1.86
C LYS A 174 30.87 23.64 0.91
N LYS A 175 30.79 24.86 1.46
CA LYS A 175 31.12 26.05 0.67
C LYS A 175 32.61 25.92 0.31
N ALA A 176 32.96 26.03 -0.97
CA ALA A 176 34.34 26.30 -1.35
C ALA A 176 34.75 27.63 -0.69
N ALA A 177 35.84 27.61 0.06
CA ALA A 177 36.43 28.81 0.62
C ALA A 177 37.00 29.65 -0.50
#